data_84992a52b43a5b0241499fb95a6f9360
#
_entry.id   84992a52b43a5b0241499fb95a6f9360
#
_cell.length_a   1.000
_cell.length_b   1.000
_cell.length_c   1.000
_cell.angle_alpha   90.00
_cell.angle_beta   90.00
_cell.angle_gamma   90.00
#
_symmetry.space_group_name_H-M   'P 1'
#
loop_
_entity.id
_entity.type
_entity.pdbx_description
1 polymer ?
#
loop_
_entity_poly.entity_id
_entity_poly.type
_entity_poly.pdbx_seq_one_letter_code
_entity_poly.pdbx_strand_id
1 'polypeptide(L)'
;MAKSVQKQKVKSSRPTASVCWFDVPADDLGRAKTFYRSLFGWKFAKLSAAVADYWHIDTGGKDATPDGGLLPRVHPGHSITIYVTVPSVDKAVAKVQKLGGTVCKPKTAVPHMGYFAICEDPEHNAFALWEMNQRAK
;
A
#
# COMPACT_ATOMS: atom_id res chain seq x y z
N MET A 1 4.76 28.11 -13.43
CA MET A 1 5.00 27.57 -13.65
C MET A 1 4.93 26.75 -14.32
N ALA A 2 4.98 26.91 -14.65
CA ALA A 2 5.12 26.10 -15.58
C ALA A 2 4.51 24.90 -15.39
N LYS A 3 3.90 24.66 -14.64
CA LYS A 3 3.36 23.52 -14.42
C LYS A 3 2.36 23.14 -15.31
N SER A 4 1.57 23.94 -15.61
CA SER A 4 0.44 23.50 -16.35
C SER A 4 0.79 22.94 -17.68
N VAL A 5 1.65 23.52 -18.29
CA VAL A 5 2.01 23.08 -19.55
C VAL A 5 2.48 21.72 -19.61
N GLN A 6 3.24 21.36 -18.77
CA GLN A 6 3.72 20.09 -18.82
C GLN A 6 2.74 19.10 -18.56
N LYS A 7 1.67 19.40 -18.01
CA LYS A 7 0.70 18.45 -17.78
C LYS A 7 0.33 17.63 -18.92
N GLN A 8 0.04 18.17 -20.00
CA GLN A 8 -0.35 17.42 -21.11
C GLN A 8 0.66 16.48 -21.57
N LYS A 9 1.81 16.98 -21.72
CA LYS A 9 2.83 16.14 -22.21
C LYS A 9 3.09 15.10 -21.25
N VAL A 10 3.10 15.42 -20.06
CA VAL A 10 3.37 14.49 -19.08
C VAL A 10 2.40 13.38 -19.06
N LYS A 11 1.20 13.61 -19.47
CA LYS A 11 0.25 12.60 -19.53
C LYS A 11 0.71 11.37 -20.25
N SER A 12 1.24 11.51 -21.40
CA SER A 12 1.66 10.36 -22.18
C SER A 12 2.89 9.69 -21.60
N SER A 13 3.64 10.38 -20.77
CA SER A 13 4.80 9.78 -20.18
C SER A 13 4.64 9.51 -18.68
N ARG A 14 3.43 9.67 -18.16
CA ARG A 14 3.21 9.43 -16.75
C ARG A 14 3.43 7.98 -16.39
N PRO A 15 4.02 7.74 -15.23
CA PRO A 15 4.14 6.39 -14.73
C PRO A 15 2.76 5.80 -14.52
N THR A 16 2.63 4.51 -14.70
CA THR A 16 1.37 3.85 -14.44
C THR A 16 1.33 3.28 -13.02
N ALA A 17 2.48 3.21 -12.36
CA ALA A 17 2.54 2.72 -10.99
C ALA A 17 2.35 3.90 -10.04
N SER A 18 1.38 3.83 -9.18
CA SER A 18 1.13 4.91 -8.24
C SER A 18 0.84 4.36 -6.85
N VAL A 19 1.09 5.19 -5.85
CA VAL A 19 0.82 4.79 -4.47
C VAL A 19 -0.69 4.76 -4.29
N CYS A 20 -1.22 3.62 -3.88
CA CYS A 20 -2.67 3.43 -3.75
C CYS A 20 -3.13 3.11 -2.34
N TRP A 21 -2.22 2.83 -1.44
CA TRP A 21 -2.56 2.38 -0.09
C TRP A 21 -1.32 2.47 0.79
N PHE A 22 -1.51 2.51 2.10
CA PHE A 22 -0.39 2.41 3.02
C PHE A 22 -0.83 1.61 4.24
N ASP A 23 0.09 0.85 4.84
CA ASP A 23 -0.19 0.12 6.07
C ASP A 23 0.56 0.76 7.21
N VAL A 24 -0.11 0.91 8.34
CA VAL A 24 0.49 1.44 9.56
C VAL A 24 0.46 0.33 10.61
N PRO A 25 1.60 -0.21 11.00
CA PRO A 25 1.61 -1.24 12.05
C PRO A 25 1.60 -0.59 13.42
N ALA A 26 1.01 -1.28 14.39
CA ALA A 26 0.98 -0.77 15.74
C ALA A 26 1.01 -1.92 16.74
N ASP A 27 1.65 -1.68 17.88
CA ASP A 27 1.66 -2.66 18.95
C ASP A 27 0.35 -2.59 19.73
N ASP A 28 -0.25 -1.41 19.79
CA ASP A 28 -1.51 -1.19 20.48
C ASP A 28 -2.45 -0.44 19.53
N LEU A 29 -3.37 -1.17 18.93
CA LEU A 29 -4.27 -0.58 17.94
C LEU A 29 -5.15 0.51 18.51
N GLY A 30 -5.62 0.34 19.74
CA GLY A 30 -6.47 1.34 20.37
C GLY A 30 -5.74 2.66 20.57
N ARG A 31 -4.48 2.57 20.99
CA ARG A 31 -3.66 3.75 21.21
C ARG A 31 -3.39 4.44 19.87
N ALA A 32 -3.09 3.68 18.84
CA ALA A 32 -2.86 4.24 17.51
C ALA A 32 -4.11 4.92 16.97
N LYS A 33 -5.27 4.27 17.10
CA LYS A 33 -6.52 4.86 16.63
C LYS A 33 -6.81 6.17 17.35
N THR A 34 -6.63 6.21 18.65
CA THR A 34 -6.89 7.41 19.42
C THR A 34 -5.97 8.55 18.97
N PHE A 35 -4.70 8.23 18.77
CA PHE A 35 -3.74 9.23 18.36
C PHE A 35 -4.10 9.85 17.00
N TYR A 36 -4.30 9.03 16.01
CA TYR A 36 -4.57 9.54 14.66
C TYR A 36 -5.95 10.18 14.54
N ARG A 37 -6.93 9.66 15.28
CA ARG A 37 -8.24 10.25 15.27
C ARG A 37 -8.19 11.64 15.89
N SER A 38 -7.48 11.78 17.01
CA SER A 38 -7.39 13.07 17.70
C SER A 38 -6.59 14.09 16.92
N LEU A 39 -5.52 13.63 16.26
CA LEU A 39 -4.64 14.55 15.56
C LEU A 39 -5.19 14.94 14.18
N PHE A 40 -5.65 13.98 13.41
CA PHE A 40 -6.06 14.20 12.02
C PHE A 40 -7.56 14.05 11.77
N GLY A 41 -8.30 13.53 12.71
CA GLY A 41 -9.72 13.25 12.48
C GLY A 41 -9.95 12.01 11.63
N TRP A 42 -8.94 11.16 11.48
CA TRP A 42 -9.09 9.96 10.68
C TRP A 42 -10.09 9.03 11.30
N LYS A 43 -10.79 8.27 10.46
CA LYS A 43 -11.79 7.32 10.91
C LYS A 43 -11.32 5.90 10.64
N PHE A 44 -11.74 5.00 11.50
CA PHE A 44 -11.30 3.61 11.41
C PHE A 44 -12.49 2.68 11.37
N ALA A 45 -12.48 1.73 10.45
CA ALA A 45 -13.53 0.74 10.34
C ALA A 45 -12.90 -0.63 10.20
N LYS A 46 -13.36 -1.59 10.98
CA LYS A 46 -12.79 -2.92 10.93
C LYS A 46 -13.15 -3.58 9.61
N LEU A 47 -12.15 -4.15 8.94
CA LEU A 47 -12.40 -4.89 7.73
C LEU A 47 -12.77 -6.31 8.13
N SER A 48 -13.88 -6.79 7.62
CA SER A 48 -14.36 -8.11 7.96
C SER A 48 -13.65 -9.19 7.21
N ALA A 49 -12.79 -8.82 6.31
CA ALA A 49 -12.16 -9.82 5.51
C ALA A 49 -11.13 -10.56 6.27
N ALA A 50 -10.48 -11.32 5.64
CA ALA A 50 -9.60 -12.30 5.99
C ALA A 50 -8.59 -12.06 7.08
N VAL A 51 -8.21 -10.91 7.40
CA VAL A 51 -7.15 -10.68 8.35
C VAL A 51 -7.70 -10.16 9.66
N ALA A 52 -7.38 -10.85 10.74
CA ALA A 52 -7.82 -10.44 12.06
C ALA A 52 -7.23 -9.08 12.40
N ASP A 53 -8.02 -8.24 13.02
CA ASP A 53 -7.58 -6.93 13.48
C ASP A 53 -7.01 -6.00 12.43
N TYR A 54 -7.49 -6.11 11.20
CA TYR A 54 -7.08 -5.18 10.16
C TYR A 54 -8.15 -4.12 10.01
N TRP A 55 -7.77 -2.86 10.13
CA TRP A 55 -8.70 -1.75 10.12
C TRP A 55 -8.44 -0.82 8.95
N HIS A 56 -9.49 -0.42 8.27
CA HIS A 56 -9.41 0.55 7.19
C HIS A 56 -9.24 1.93 7.81
N ILE A 57 -8.28 2.69 7.32
CA ILE A 57 -8.07 4.07 7.76
C ILE A 57 -8.66 4.97 6.68
N ASP A 58 -9.72 5.69 7.05
CA ASP A 58 -10.33 6.66 6.15
C ASP A 58 -9.68 8.01 6.45
N THR A 59 -8.86 8.48 5.55
CA THR A 59 -8.13 9.73 5.73
C THR A 59 -8.95 10.94 5.31
N GLY A 60 -10.12 10.71 4.74
CA GLY A 60 -10.99 11.82 4.35
C GLY A 60 -10.63 12.48 3.03
N GLY A 61 -9.63 11.98 2.34
CA GLY A 61 -9.25 12.54 1.06
C GLY A 61 -10.22 12.15 -0.03
N LYS A 62 -10.09 12.77 -1.18
CA LYS A 62 -10.97 12.48 -2.29
C LYS A 62 -10.25 11.89 -3.45
N ASP A 63 -11.00 11.17 -4.25
CA ASP A 63 -10.48 10.60 -5.50
C ASP A 63 -9.17 9.83 -5.33
N ALA A 64 -8.13 10.33 -5.86
CA ALA A 64 -6.88 9.62 -5.89
C ALA A 64 -6.10 9.62 -4.58
N THR A 65 -6.62 10.27 -3.56
CA THR A 65 -5.92 10.29 -2.27
C THR A 65 -6.03 8.92 -1.63
N PRO A 66 -4.93 8.28 -1.30
CA PRO A 66 -5.01 6.93 -0.75
C PRO A 66 -5.52 6.90 0.69
N ASP A 67 -6.23 5.84 1.00
CA ASP A 67 -6.53 5.48 2.35
C ASP A 67 -5.51 4.41 2.76
N GLY A 68 -5.62 3.88 3.94
CA GLY A 68 -4.67 2.89 4.41
C GLY A 68 -5.25 1.86 5.34
N GLY A 69 -4.38 1.06 5.91
CA GLY A 69 -4.73 0.02 6.85
C GLY A 69 -3.96 0.15 8.15
N LEU A 70 -4.60 -0.20 9.25
CA LEU A 70 -3.96 -0.26 10.54
C LEU A 70 -3.99 -1.71 10.98
N LEU A 71 -2.88 -2.25 11.39
CA LEU A 71 -2.79 -3.67 11.74
C LEU A 71 -1.75 -3.90 12.83
N PRO A 72 -1.81 -5.07 13.49
CA PRO A 72 -0.82 -5.37 14.49
C PRO A 72 0.56 -5.49 13.89
N ARG A 73 1.57 -5.04 14.61
CA ARG A 73 2.95 -5.16 14.18
C ARG A 73 3.33 -6.64 14.23
N VAL A 74 3.92 -7.15 13.18
CA VAL A 74 4.24 -8.58 13.11
C VAL A 74 5.68 -8.91 13.50
N HIS A 75 6.57 -7.94 13.45
CA HIS A 75 7.95 -8.12 13.91
C HIS A 75 8.54 -6.74 14.21
N PRO A 76 9.61 -6.67 14.98
CA PRO A 76 10.16 -5.36 15.40
C PRO A 76 10.50 -4.42 14.25
N GLY A 77 10.90 -4.94 13.12
CA GLY A 77 11.24 -4.12 11.97
C GLY A 77 10.07 -3.75 11.08
N HIS A 78 8.86 -4.18 11.43
CA HIS A 78 7.68 -3.90 10.61
C HIS A 78 7.36 -2.40 10.70
N SER A 79 7.44 -1.71 9.60
CA SER A 79 7.23 -0.26 9.56
C SER A 79 6.12 0.08 8.58
N ILE A 80 5.80 1.36 8.45
CA ILE A 80 4.79 1.80 7.50
C ILE A 80 5.21 1.35 6.11
N THR A 81 4.28 0.77 5.37
CA THR A 81 4.54 0.21 4.06
C THR A 81 3.60 0.82 3.04
N ILE A 82 4.14 1.40 1.97
CA ILE A 82 3.30 1.92 0.90
C ILE A 82 3.04 0.81 -0.10
N TYR A 83 1.87 0.86 -0.73
CA TYR A 83 1.50 -0.07 -1.79
C TYR A 83 1.45 0.68 -3.10
N VAL A 84 2.03 0.09 -4.13
CA VAL A 84 2.11 0.69 -5.44
C VAL A 84 1.37 -0.20 -6.44
N THR A 85 0.44 0.37 -7.19
CA THR A 85 -0.31 -0.42 -8.15
C THR A 85 0.56 -0.77 -9.33
N VAL A 86 0.43 -2.01 -9.78
CA VAL A 86 1.15 -2.48 -10.97
C VAL A 86 0.21 -3.34 -11.81
N PRO A 87 0.43 -3.45 -13.11
CA PRO A 87 -0.41 -4.31 -13.95
C PRO A 87 -0.26 -5.79 -13.63
N SER A 88 0.90 -6.21 -13.17
CA SER A 88 1.17 -7.62 -12.88
C SER A 88 2.16 -7.74 -11.75
N VAL A 89 1.75 -8.34 -10.66
CA VAL A 89 2.65 -8.58 -9.53
C VAL A 89 3.75 -9.55 -9.95
N ASP A 90 3.40 -10.56 -10.77
CA ASP A 90 4.40 -11.52 -11.22
C ASP A 90 5.54 -10.83 -11.98
N LYS A 91 5.21 -9.95 -12.90
CA LYS A 91 6.24 -9.28 -13.68
C LYS A 91 7.00 -8.27 -12.82
N ALA A 92 6.29 -7.59 -11.93
CA ALA A 92 6.93 -6.61 -11.07
C ALA A 92 7.92 -7.26 -10.12
N VAL A 93 7.56 -8.41 -9.56
CA VAL A 93 8.44 -9.13 -8.65
C VAL A 93 9.74 -9.53 -9.36
N ALA A 94 9.63 -10.03 -10.58
CA ALA A 94 10.80 -10.40 -11.35
C ALA A 94 11.70 -9.18 -11.58
N LYS A 95 11.07 -8.03 -11.82
CA LYS A 95 11.83 -6.82 -12.08
C LYS A 95 12.48 -6.28 -10.79
N VAL A 96 11.82 -6.43 -9.65
CA VAL A 96 12.40 -6.04 -8.37
C VAL A 96 13.72 -6.75 -8.19
N GLN A 97 13.73 -8.06 -8.42
CA GLN A 97 14.93 -8.84 -8.22
C GLN A 97 16.02 -8.45 -9.19
N LYS A 98 15.64 -8.19 -10.42
CA LYS A 98 16.61 -7.80 -11.42
C LYS A 98 17.25 -6.46 -11.10
N LEU A 99 16.52 -5.57 -10.46
CA LEU A 99 17.01 -4.24 -10.16
C LEU A 99 17.68 -4.13 -8.78
N GLY A 100 17.91 -5.26 -8.13
CA GLY A 100 18.65 -5.26 -6.87
C GLY A 100 17.80 -5.20 -5.62
N GLY A 101 16.49 -5.27 -5.76
CA GLY A 101 15.61 -5.33 -4.60
C GLY A 101 15.43 -6.76 -4.11
N THR A 102 14.66 -6.92 -3.08
CA THR A 102 14.40 -8.22 -2.46
C THR A 102 12.91 -8.46 -2.33
N VAL A 103 12.47 -9.68 -2.55
CA VAL A 103 11.07 -10.05 -2.34
C VAL A 103 10.98 -10.67 -0.96
N CYS A 104 10.28 -10.01 -0.04
CA CYS A 104 10.14 -10.47 1.33
C CYS A 104 8.92 -11.37 1.51
N LYS A 105 7.83 -11.05 0.83
CA LYS A 105 6.64 -11.88 0.84
C LYS A 105 6.19 -12.03 -0.60
N PRO A 106 6.15 -13.26 -1.12
CA PRO A 106 5.81 -13.48 -2.52
C PRO A 106 4.34 -13.17 -2.82
N LYS A 107 3.98 -13.22 -4.09
CA LYS A 107 2.62 -12.96 -4.53
C LYS A 107 1.62 -13.69 -3.66
N THR A 108 0.70 -12.94 -3.10
CA THR A 108 -0.31 -13.46 -2.19
C THR A 108 -1.67 -12.90 -2.61
N ALA A 109 -2.68 -13.73 -2.60
CA ALA A 109 -4.01 -13.29 -2.98
C ALA A 109 -4.76 -12.66 -1.81
N VAL A 110 -5.48 -11.58 -2.11
CA VAL A 110 -6.54 -11.09 -1.24
C VAL A 110 -7.80 -11.46 -2.01
N PRO A 111 -8.51 -12.48 -1.60
CA PRO A 111 -9.63 -13.02 -2.39
C PRO A 111 -10.60 -11.98 -2.88
N HIS A 112 -10.93 -12.06 -4.16
CA HIS A 112 -11.87 -11.18 -4.83
C HIS A 112 -11.42 -9.72 -4.96
N MET A 113 -10.21 -9.39 -4.55
CA MET A 113 -9.69 -8.04 -4.62
C MET A 113 -8.44 -7.92 -5.48
N GLY A 114 -7.46 -8.74 -5.22
CA GLY A 114 -6.22 -8.65 -5.98
C GLY A 114 -5.09 -9.48 -5.40
N TYR A 115 -3.87 -9.15 -5.85
CA TYR A 115 -2.68 -9.82 -5.37
C TYR A 115 -1.68 -8.79 -4.88
N PHE A 116 -0.91 -9.16 -3.89
CA PHE A 116 0.16 -8.28 -3.42
C PHE A 116 1.43 -9.06 -3.17
N ALA A 117 2.54 -8.34 -3.14
CA ALA A 117 3.82 -8.89 -2.70
C ALA A 117 4.53 -7.80 -1.92
N ILE A 118 5.29 -8.18 -0.91
CA ILE A 118 6.04 -7.22 -0.11
C ILE A 118 7.50 -7.34 -0.47
N CYS A 119 8.14 -6.21 -0.70
CA CYS A 119 9.51 -6.16 -1.18
C CYS A 119 10.32 -5.13 -0.41
N GLU A 120 11.62 -5.12 -0.65
CA GLU A 120 12.51 -4.08 -0.17
C GLU A 120 13.28 -3.53 -1.34
N ASP A 121 13.51 -2.24 -1.33
CA ASP A 121 14.36 -1.60 -2.32
C ASP A 121 15.84 -1.81 -1.93
N PRO A 122 16.80 -1.40 -2.77
CA PRO A 122 18.22 -1.58 -2.44
C PRO A 122 18.70 -0.83 -1.20
N GLU A 123 17.89 0.08 -0.68
CA GLU A 123 18.21 0.81 0.54
C GLU A 123 17.47 0.21 1.75
N HIS A 124 16.89 -0.97 1.59
CA HIS A 124 16.17 -1.69 2.64
C HIS A 124 14.87 -1.02 3.10
N ASN A 125 14.26 -0.23 2.23
CA ASN A 125 12.93 0.32 2.53
C ASN A 125 11.87 -0.65 2.04
N ALA A 126 10.89 -0.91 2.88
CA ALA A 126 9.80 -1.83 2.51
C ALA A 126 8.77 -1.11 1.63
N PHE A 127 8.26 -1.82 0.65
CA PHE A 127 7.13 -1.37 -0.14
C PHE A 127 6.37 -2.61 -0.58
N ALA A 128 5.14 -2.42 -1.02
CA ALA A 128 4.35 -3.54 -1.52
C ALA A 128 3.86 -3.23 -2.93
N LEU A 129 3.67 -4.30 -3.69
CA LEU A 129 3.12 -4.23 -5.03
C LEU A 129 1.67 -4.67 -4.94
N TRP A 130 0.79 -4.04 -5.69
CA TRP A 130 -0.62 -4.38 -5.70
C TRP A 130 -1.15 -4.50 -7.13
N GLU A 131 -1.83 -5.60 -7.40
CA GLU A 131 -2.47 -5.84 -8.68
C GLU A 131 -3.95 -6.05 -8.43
N MET A 132 -4.81 -5.19 -8.96
CA MET A 132 -6.24 -5.36 -8.80
C MET A 132 -6.71 -6.52 -9.64
N ASN A 133 -7.46 -7.43 -9.05
CA ASN A 133 -8.00 -8.56 -9.78
C ASN A 133 -9.15 -9.17 -8.99
N GLN A 134 -10.38 -8.97 -9.46
CA GLN A 134 -11.55 -9.46 -8.76
C GLN A 134 -11.65 -10.98 -8.75
N ARG A 135 -10.82 -11.63 -9.55
CA ARG A 135 -10.81 -13.09 -9.59
C ARG A 135 -9.74 -13.70 -8.71
N ALA A 136 -9.04 -12.90 -7.92
CA ALA A 136 -7.98 -13.40 -7.06
C ALA A 136 -8.58 -14.42 -6.09
N LYS A 137 -7.85 -15.51 -5.84
CA LYS A 137 -8.34 -16.56 -4.95
C LYS A 137 -7.40 -16.86 -3.84
#